data_6fb2742483da12549e0b65227b6b1682
#
_entry.id   6fb2742483da12549e0b65227b6b1682
#
_cell.length_a   1.000
_cell.length_b   1.000
_cell.length_c   1.000
_cell.angle_alpha   90.00
_cell.angle_beta   90.00
_cell.angle_gamma   90.00
#
_symmetry.space_group_name_H-M   'P 1'
#
loop_
_entity.id
_entity.type
_entity.pdbx_description
1 polymer ?
#
loop_
_entity_poly.entity_id
_entity_poly.type
_entity_poly.pdbx_seq_one_letter_code
_entity_poly.pdbx_strand_id
1 'polypeptide(L)'
;LPKDTATVNVDGAKLHISCGNARFTLPTMPVEDYPNLPNLPTKTGSIPVDVFVDAVKQVAIAAGKDDSIPMLTGIRMEINDVTVTLAATDRFRLAVRTFEWDPFAQFSDSAVLIPSKMLSETAKTFAATSTAPVELALGGTDEELGGEGLLGIVGENRRTTTRLLDAQFPPFRTLLPQSHTAIATMDIAPLAASIKRVSLMSDRGAQVRLAFANGEVVLTAGGDDSGEAEETLPVRYW
;
A
#
# COMPACT_ATOMS: atom_id res chain seq x y z
N LEU A 1 5.12 -30.11 -3.08
CA LEU A 1 4.84 -31.46 -2.55
C LEU A 1 3.58 -32.00 -3.23
N PRO A 2 3.45 -33.36 -3.43
CA PRO A 2 2.20 -33.99 -3.81
C PRO A 2 1.06 -33.61 -2.86
N LYS A 3 -0.21 -33.73 -3.31
CA LYS A 3 -1.39 -33.57 -2.45
C LYS A 3 -1.61 -34.81 -1.58
N ASP A 4 -0.74 -34.99 -0.60
CA ASP A 4 -0.77 -36.13 0.33
C ASP A 4 -0.22 -35.70 1.68
N THR A 5 -0.35 -36.51 2.71
CA THR A 5 0.18 -36.22 4.04
C THR A 5 1.71 -36.09 3.99
N ALA A 6 2.23 -34.97 4.44
CA ALA A 6 3.67 -34.78 4.59
C ALA A 6 4.13 -35.19 5.98
N THR A 7 5.13 -36.06 6.05
CA THR A 7 5.82 -36.39 7.31
C THR A 7 7.12 -35.62 7.38
N VAL A 8 7.34 -34.95 8.51
CA VAL A 8 8.55 -34.17 8.76
C VAL A 8 9.27 -34.77 9.98
N ASN A 9 10.55 -35.05 9.84
CA ASN A 9 11.39 -35.58 10.90
C ASN A 9 12.75 -34.88 10.93
N VAL A 10 13.27 -34.59 12.11
CA VAL A 10 14.60 -34.02 12.34
C VAL A 10 15.52 -35.07 12.86
N ASP A 11 16.65 -35.28 12.21
CA ASP A 11 17.71 -36.21 12.61
C ASP A 11 19.06 -35.46 12.60
N GLY A 12 19.56 -35.16 13.79
CA GLY A 12 20.76 -34.36 13.97
C GLY A 12 20.62 -32.98 13.29
N ALA A 13 21.53 -32.68 12.36
CA ALA A 13 21.56 -31.44 11.59
C ALA A 13 20.79 -31.55 10.25
N LYS A 14 19.84 -32.46 10.14
CA LYS A 14 19.08 -32.68 8.89
C LYS A 14 17.60 -32.76 9.16
N LEU A 15 16.83 -32.08 8.30
CA LEU A 15 15.38 -32.16 8.23
C LEU A 15 15.00 -33.08 7.06
N HIS A 16 14.24 -34.14 7.34
CA HIS A 16 13.68 -35.03 6.35
C HIS A 16 12.21 -34.80 6.14
N ILE A 17 11.80 -34.54 4.91
CA ILE A 17 10.40 -34.36 4.52
C ILE A 17 10.06 -35.49 3.53
N SER A 18 9.00 -36.23 3.82
CA SER A 18 8.47 -37.25 2.90
C SER A 18 6.98 -36.98 2.66
N CYS A 19 6.57 -37.10 1.38
CA CYS A 19 5.19 -36.91 0.98
C CYS A 19 4.93 -37.76 -0.27
N GLY A 20 4.15 -38.86 -0.15
CA GLY A 20 4.01 -39.86 -1.20
C GLY A 20 5.38 -40.44 -1.59
N ASN A 21 5.71 -40.32 -2.86
CA ASN A 21 7.00 -40.82 -3.40
C ASN A 21 8.13 -39.76 -3.34
N ALA A 22 7.83 -38.53 -2.90
CA ALA A 22 8.81 -37.45 -2.81
C ALA A 22 9.53 -37.48 -1.45
N ARG A 23 10.85 -37.34 -1.47
CA ARG A 23 11.69 -37.25 -0.27
C ARG A 23 12.67 -36.10 -0.42
N PHE A 24 12.79 -35.29 0.64
CA PHE A 24 13.72 -34.16 0.72
C PHE A 24 14.54 -34.31 1.98
N THR A 25 15.80 -33.96 1.87
CA THR A 25 16.71 -33.83 3.02
C THR A 25 17.35 -32.47 2.96
N LEU A 26 17.08 -31.64 3.96
CA LEU A 26 17.56 -30.28 4.05
C LEU A 26 18.51 -30.14 5.24
N PRO A 27 19.63 -29.45 5.11
CA PRO A 27 20.45 -29.10 6.27
C PRO A 27 19.68 -28.16 7.18
N THR A 28 19.80 -28.32 8.48
CA THR A 28 19.32 -27.36 9.49
C THR A 28 20.46 -26.47 9.93
N MET A 29 20.14 -25.33 10.49
CA MET A 29 21.10 -24.48 11.21
C MET A 29 20.73 -24.47 12.69
N PRO A 30 21.70 -24.25 13.58
CA PRO A 30 21.43 -24.06 15.00
C PRO A 30 20.47 -22.90 15.23
N VAL A 31 19.59 -23.01 16.24
CA VAL A 31 18.62 -21.95 16.58
C VAL A 31 19.34 -20.68 17.00
N GLU A 32 20.52 -20.81 17.58
CA GLU A 32 21.38 -19.69 18.01
C GLU A 32 21.87 -18.83 16.84
N ASP A 33 21.98 -19.41 15.65
CA ASP A 33 22.41 -18.71 14.43
C ASP A 33 21.25 -17.97 13.76
N TYR A 34 19.98 -18.18 14.23
CA TYR A 34 18.84 -17.49 13.69
C TYR A 34 18.85 -16.02 14.16
N PRO A 35 18.72 -15.05 13.23
CA PRO A 35 18.73 -13.64 13.59
C PRO A 35 17.65 -13.30 14.62
N ASN A 36 18.03 -12.59 15.67
CA ASN A 36 17.09 -12.05 16.63
C ASN A 36 16.17 -11.06 15.93
N LEU A 37 14.86 -11.28 16.04
CA LEU A 37 13.88 -10.31 15.56
C LEU A 37 13.87 -9.09 16.49
N PRO A 38 13.76 -7.87 15.95
CA PRO A 38 13.62 -6.69 16.77
C PRO A 38 12.36 -6.78 17.63
N ASN A 39 12.43 -6.30 18.86
CA ASN A 39 11.25 -6.16 19.69
C ASN A 39 10.26 -5.21 19.00
N LEU A 40 8.96 -5.51 19.15
CA LEU A 40 7.93 -4.58 18.70
C LEU A 40 7.99 -3.31 19.55
N PRO A 41 7.91 -2.13 18.93
CA PRO A 41 7.69 -0.89 19.65
C PRO A 41 6.39 -0.91 20.47
N THR A 42 6.20 0.09 21.32
CA THR A 42 4.94 0.26 22.06
C THR A 42 3.79 0.49 21.07
N LYS A 43 2.65 -0.16 21.32
CA LYS A 43 1.43 0.03 20.54
C LYS A 43 0.91 1.45 20.74
N THR A 44 0.60 2.11 19.65
CA THR A 44 0.19 3.52 19.62
C THR A 44 -1.29 3.74 19.32
N GLY A 45 -1.93 2.81 18.63
CA GLY A 45 -3.36 2.90 18.34
C GLY A 45 -3.83 1.78 17.43
N SER A 46 -5.11 1.81 17.09
CA SER A 46 -5.74 0.81 16.22
C SER A 46 -6.54 1.43 15.08
N ILE A 47 -6.67 0.66 13.98
CA ILE A 47 -7.38 1.03 12.77
C ILE A 47 -8.28 -0.14 12.39
N PRO A 48 -9.57 0.05 12.07
CA PRO A 48 -10.38 -1.01 11.48
C PRO A 48 -9.69 -1.61 10.25
N VAL A 49 -9.70 -2.94 10.14
CA VAL A 49 -8.90 -3.64 9.11
C VAL A 49 -9.29 -3.24 7.68
N ASP A 50 -10.57 -3.05 7.41
CA ASP A 50 -11.09 -2.60 6.12
C ASP A 50 -10.61 -1.19 5.78
N VAL A 51 -10.66 -0.26 6.74
CA VAL A 51 -10.15 1.12 6.57
C VAL A 51 -8.64 1.10 6.28
N PHE A 52 -7.86 0.32 7.03
CA PHE A 52 -6.42 0.18 6.83
C PHE A 52 -6.10 -0.37 5.43
N VAL A 53 -6.74 -1.47 5.05
CA VAL A 53 -6.51 -2.15 3.76
C VAL A 53 -6.86 -1.23 2.60
N ASP A 54 -8.02 -0.57 2.65
CA ASP A 54 -8.47 0.32 1.58
C ASP A 54 -7.59 1.57 1.48
N ALA A 55 -7.21 2.18 2.60
CA ALA A 55 -6.34 3.34 2.62
C ALA A 55 -4.96 3.04 2.01
N VAL A 56 -4.34 1.93 2.44
CA VAL A 56 -3.05 1.50 1.89
C VAL A 56 -3.16 1.20 0.40
N LYS A 57 -4.18 0.47 -0.05
CA LYS A 57 -4.41 0.14 -1.46
C LYS A 57 -4.58 1.38 -2.32
N GLN A 58 -5.33 2.37 -1.85
CA GLN A 58 -5.60 3.61 -2.58
C GLN A 58 -4.35 4.49 -2.72
N VAL A 59 -3.47 4.48 -1.72
CA VAL A 59 -2.29 5.35 -1.70
C VAL A 59 -1.06 4.68 -2.32
N ALA A 60 -0.83 3.41 -2.06
CA ALA A 60 0.35 2.68 -2.53
C ALA A 60 0.52 2.67 -4.06
N ILE A 61 -0.58 2.83 -4.81
CA ILE A 61 -0.54 2.88 -6.28
C ILE A 61 0.28 4.08 -6.79
N ALA A 62 0.40 5.14 -6.02
CA ALA A 62 1.15 6.33 -6.39
C ALA A 62 2.62 6.31 -5.92
N ALA A 63 3.03 5.31 -5.13
CA ALA A 63 4.42 5.19 -4.71
C ALA A 63 5.34 4.82 -5.89
N GLY A 64 6.54 5.41 -5.90
CA GLY A 64 7.59 5.10 -6.85
C GLY A 64 8.10 3.66 -6.72
N LYS A 65 8.69 3.15 -7.79
CA LYS A 65 9.28 1.79 -7.84
C LYS A 65 10.80 1.82 -8.02
N ASP A 66 11.36 3.01 -8.14
CA ASP A 66 12.78 3.23 -8.36
C ASP A 66 13.48 3.37 -6.99
N ASP A 67 14.21 2.34 -6.61
CA ASP A 67 14.92 2.29 -5.33
C ASP A 67 16.08 3.30 -5.24
N SER A 68 16.47 3.92 -6.36
CA SER A 68 17.46 5.00 -6.38
C SER A 68 16.93 6.30 -5.75
N ILE A 69 15.61 6.42 -5.58
CA ILE A 69 14.94 7.57 -4.97
C ILE A 69 14.09 7.09 -3.77
N PRO A 70 14.72 6.73 -2.64
CA PRO A 70 14.04 6.06 -1.52
C PRO A 70 12.82 6.82 -0.98
N MET A 71 12.88 8.16 -0.95
CA MET A 71 11.78 8.99 -0.47
C MET A 71 10.46 8.79 -1.26
N LEU A 72 10.55 8.39 -2.53
CA LEU A 72 9.38 8.16 -3.37
C LEU A 72 8.87 6.71 -3.29
N THR A 73 9.67 5.77 -2.80
CA THR A 73 9.25 4.37 -2.61
C THR A 73 8.45 4.16 -1.33
N GLY A 74 8.36 5.19 -0.50
CA GLY A 74 7.64 5.19 0.77
C GLY A 74 6.22 5.72 0.67
N ILE A 75 5.43 5.34 1.66
CA ILE A 75 4.16 5.98 2.03
C ILE A 75 4.43 6.83 3.26
N ARG A 76 4.20 8.13 3.17
CA ARG A 76 4.22 9.02 4.31
C ARG A 76 2.94 8.81 5.11
N MET A 77 3.07 8.55 6.39
CA MET A 77 1.98 8.50 7.36
C MET A 77 2.14 9.69 8.31
N GLU A 78 1.14 10.57 8.32
CA GLU A 78 1.04 11.67 9.27
C GLU A 78 -0.06 11.34 10.28
N ILE A 79 0.25 11.49 11.55
CA ILE A 79 -0.66 11.29 12.67
C ILE A 79 -0.89 12.63 13.33
N ASN A 80 -2.16 13.02 13.42
CA ASN A 80 -2.60 14.24 14.08
C ASN A 80 -3.80 13.85 14.95
N ASP A 81 -3.57 13.70 16.25
CA ASP A 81 -4.56 13.23 17.22
C ASP A 81 -5.31 11.98 16.74
N VAL A 82 -6.61 12.08 16.45
CA VAL A 82 -7.47 10.98 15.98
C VAL A 82 -7.44 10.79 14.45
N THR A 83 -6.61 11.53 13.75
CA THR A 83 -6.59 11.53 12.28
C THR A 83 -5.26 11.00 11.75
N VAL A 84 -5.33 10.07 10.80
CA VAL A 84 -4.18 9.56 10.05
C VAL A 84 -4.30 9.98 8.59
N THR A 85 -3.25 10.55 8.04
CA THR A 85 -3.14 10.85 6.61
C THR A 85 -2.02 10.04 5.98
N LEU A 86 -2.35 9.24 4.98
CA LEU A 86 -1.38 8.55 4.12
C LEU A 86 -1.18 9.34 2.84
N ALA A 87 0.08 9.49 2.39
CA ALA A 87 0.42 10.12 1.13
C ALA A 87 1.55 9.37 0.42
N ALA A 88 1.44 9.22 -0.90
CA ALA A 88 2.50 8.69 -1.75
C ALA A 88 2.54 9.41 -3.09
N THR A 89 3.72 9.52 -3.67
CA THR A 89 3.94 10.16 -4.97
C THR A 89 5.15 9.54 -5.68
N ASP A 90 5.10 9.53 -7.01
CA ASP A 90 6.22 9.16 -7.88
C ASP A 90 6.66 10.32 -8.79
N ARG A 91 6.31 11.56 -8.44
CA ARG A 91 6.47 12.83 -9.19
C ARG A 91 5.43 13.07 -10.29
N PHE A 92 4.81 12.01 -10.84
CA PHE A 92 3.80 12.12 -11.91
C PHE A 92 2.38 12.10 -11.36
N ARG A 93 2.19 11.47 -10.21
CA ARG A 93 0.90 11.36 -9.51
C ARG A 93 1.10 11.44 -8.01
N LEU A 94 0.07 11.87 -7.35
CA LEU A 94 -0.04 11.97 -5.90
C LEU A 94 -1.34 11.31 -5.46
N ALA A 95 -1.27 10.43 -4.47
CA ALA A 95 -2.44 9.93 -3.79
C ALA A 95 -2.37 10.30 -2.31
N VAL A 96 -3.50 10.77 -1.78
CA VAL A 96 -3.65 11.16 -0.38
C VAL A 96 -4.94 10.54 0.14
N ARG A 97 -4.88 9.92 1.31
CA ARG A 97 -6.05 9.37 2.00
C ARG A 97 -6.00 9.73 3.47
N THR A 98 -7.03 10.37 3.96
CA THR A 98 -7.20 10.71 5.37
C THR A 98 -8.35 9.88 5.95
N PHE A 99 -8.17 9.37 7.17
CA PHE A 99 -9.17 8.59 7.90
C PHE A 99 -8.96 8.76 9.41
N GLU A 100 -9.95 8.37 10.20
CA GLU A 100 -9.89 8.35 11.64
C GLU A 100 -9.33 7.01 12.15
N TRP A 101 -8.62 7.05 13.27
CA TRP A 101 -8.11 5.90 14.00
C TRP A 101 -8.40 6.03 15.49
N ASP A 102 -8.14 4.98 16.25
CA ASP A 102 -8.31 4.94 17.69
C ASP A 102 -6.94 4.95 18.38
N PRO A 103 -6.43 6.14 18.79
CA PRO A 103 -5.15 6.25 19.48
C PRO A 103 -5.25 5.73 20.92
N PHE A 104 -4.21 5.03 21.40
CA PHE A 104 -4.15 4.55 22.78
C PHE A 104 -3.66 5.59 23.78
N ALA A 105 -3.11 6.68 23.30
CA ALA A 105 -2.70 7.86 24.06
C ALA A 105 -2.83 9.12 23.19
N GLN A 106 -2.73 10.28 23.78
CA GLN A 106 -2.58 11.53 23.01
C GLN A 106 -1.14 11.62 22.50
N PHE A 107 -1.00 11.92 21.24
CA PHE A 107 0.29 12.12 20.58
C PHE A 107 0.33 13.51 19.94
N SER A 108 1.50 14.13 19.97
CA SER A 108 1.77 15.31 19.15
C SER A 108 1.80 14.94 17.66
N ASP A 109 1.67 15.93 16.80
CA ASP A 109 1.79 15.77 15.35
C ASP A 109 3.08 15.06 15.00
N SER A 110 2.94 13.91 14.35
CA SER A 110 4.07 13.05 14.00
C SER A 110 3.96 12.57 12.56
N ALA A 111 5.08 12.32 11.93
CA ALA A 111 5.11 11.83 10.56
C ALA A 111 6.25 10.83 10.38
N VAL A 112 5.93 9.71 9.75
CA VAL A 112 6.88 8.64 9.44
C VAL A 112 6.79 8.25 7.97
N LEU A 113 7.88 7.72 7.42
CA LEU A 113 7.93 7.24 6.04
C LEU A 113 8.12 5.72 6.04
N ILE A 114 7.14 5.01 5.49
CA ILE A 114 7.03 3.56 5.54
C ILE A 114 7.28 2.98 4.15
N PRO A 115 8.12 1.92 4.00
CA PRO A 115 8.30 1.26 2.71
C PRO A 115 6.97 0.78 2.11
N SER A 116 6.58 1.32 0.95
CA SER A 116 5.29 1.06 0.31
C SER A 116 5.06 -0.42 -0.02
N LYS A 117 6.10 -1.10 -0.49
CA LYS A 117 6.03 -2.53 -0.81
C LYS A 117 5.65 -3.36 0.41
N MET A 118 6.33 -3.13 1.54
CA MET A 118 6.05 -3.84 2.80
C MET A 118 4.63 -3.56 3.30
N LEU A 119 4.23 -2.30 3.31
CA LEU A 119 2.89 -1.91 3.79
C LEU A 119 1.80 -2.53 2.91
N SER A 120 1.99 -2.55 1.58
CA SER A 120 1.06 -3.16 0.63
C SER A 120 0.93 -4.67 0.81
N GLU A 121 2.04 -5.39 1.00
CA GLU A 121 2.01 -6.84 1.24
C GLU A 121 1.35 -7.17 2.60
N THR A 122 1.60 -6.35 3.61
CA THR A 122 0.94 -6.49 4.92
C THR A 122 -0.57 -6.28 4.80
N ALA A 123 -1.01 -5.22 4.11
CA ALA A 123 -2.42 -4.94 3.90
C ALA A 123 -3.13 -6.06 3.11
N LYS A 124 -2.53 -6.59 2.04
CA LYS A 124 -3.07 -7.74 1.29
C LYS A 124 -3.25 -8.96 2.19
N THR A 125 -2.30 -9.19 3.08
CA THR A 125 -2.36 -10.34 3.97
C THR A 125 -3.48 -10.19 4.99
N PHE A 126 -3.63 -9.01 5.60
CA PHE A 126 -4.71 -8.75 6.56
C PHE A 126 -6.09 -8.78 5.92
N ALA A 127 -6.23 -8.29 4.69
CA ALA A 127 -7.47 -8.40 3.92
C ALA A 127 -7.97 -9.85 3.78
N ALA A 128 -7.05 -10.82 3.72
CA ALA A 128 -7.38 -12.23 3.52
C ALA A 128 -7.60 -13.00 4.83
N THR A 129 -7.11 -12.51 5.98
CA THR A 129 -6.97 -13.34 7.19
C THR A 129 -7.48 -12.70 8.47
N SER A 130 -7.80 -11.41 8.49
CA SER A 130 -8.16 -10.71 9.73
C SER A 130 -9.53 -10.04 9.64
N THR A 131 -10.28 -10.13 10.72
CA THR A 131 -11.51 -9.36 10.96
C THR A 131 -11.33 -8.38 12.13
N ALA A 132 -10.29 -8.57 12.93
CA ALA A 132 -9.95 -7.70 14.05
C ALA A 132 -9.25 -6.41 13.58
N PRO A 133 -9.34 -5.32 14.33
CA PRO A 133 -8.59 -4.10 14.06
C PRO A 133 -7.08 -4.36 13.95
N VAL A 134 -6.42 -3.58 13.12
CA VAL A 134 -4.97 -3.57 12.98
C VAL A 134 -4.39 -2.60 13.99
N GLU A 135 -3.49 -3.06 14.85
CA GLU A 135 -2.78 -2.21 15.80
C GLU A 135 -1.45 -1.75 15.21
N LEU A 136 -1.17 -0.47 15.33
CA LEU A 136 0.12 0.12 14.99
C LEU A 136 1.00 0.23 16.24
N ALA A 137 2.28 -0.04 16.09
CA ALA A 137 3.31 0.07 17.11
C ALA A 137 4.47 0.89 16.54
N LEU A 138 4.44 2.21 16.76
CA LEU A 138 5.45 3.11 16.25
C LEU A 138 6.59 3.37 17.24
N GLY A 139 6.33 3.15 18.50
CA GLY A 139 7.28 3.51 19.55
C GLY A 139 7.53 5.02 19.62
N GLY A 140 8.35 5.42 20.56
CA GLY A 140 8.72 6.81 20.73
C GLY A 140 8.20 7.42 22.01
N THR A 141 8.43 8.71 22.17
CA THR A 141 7.91 9.52 23.28
C THR A 141 6.63 10.23 22.86
N ASP A 142 5.96 10.88 23.80
CA ASP A 142 4.78 11.72 23.53
C ASP A 142 5.09 12.88 22.56
N GLU A 143 6.38 13.19 22.37
CA GLU A 143 6.84 14.26 21.50
C GLU A 143 7.23 13.74 20.09
N GLU A 144 7.59 12.46 19.91
CA GLU A 144 8.08 11.94 18.64
C GLU A 144 7.74 10.44 18.46
N LEU A 145 6.72 10.16 17.67
CA LEU A 145 6.41 8.78 17.25
C LEU A 145 7.37 8.31 16.17
N GLY A 146 7.77 7.03 16.28
CA GLY A 146 8.65 6.42 15.28
C GLY A 146 10.13 6.78 15.46
N GLY A 147 10.52 7.48 16.54
CA GLY A 147 11.91 7.86 16.82
C GLY A 147 12.88 6.67 16.90
N GLU A 148 12.39 5.47 17.19
CA GLU A 148 13.17 4.23 17.14
C GLU A 148 13.45 3.74 15.70
N GLY A 149 12.87 4.38 14.68
CA GLY A 149 13.02 3.99 13.29
C GLY A 149 12.36 2.66 12.92
N LEU A 150 11.42 2.18 13.75
CA LEU A 150 10.69 0.93 13.58
C LEU A 150 9.18 1.16 13.58
N LEU A 151 8.48 0.39 12.73
CA LEU A 151 7.04 0.25 12.74
C LEU A 151 6.69 -1.22 12.95
N GLY A 152 5.87 -1.50 13.95
CA GLY A 152 5.17 -2.76 14.12
C GLY A 152 3.73 -2.66 13.63
N ILE A 153 3.25 -3.68 12.96
CA ILE A 153 1.85 -3.82 12.54
C ILE A 153 1.36 -5.16 13.06
N VAL A 154 0.35 -5.13 13.92
CA VAL A 154 -0.16 -6.30 14.63
C VAL A 154 -1.60 -6.55 14.24
N GLY A 155 -1.88 -7.73 13.75
CA GLY A 155 -3.22 -8.27 13.55
C GLY A 155 -3.46 -9.45 14.49
N GLU A 156 -4.59 -10.11 14.33
CA GLU A 156 -5.05 -11.20 15.19
C GLU A 156 -4.00 -12.32 15.38
N ASN A 157 -3.42 -12.82 14.29
CA ASN A 157 -2.48 -13.95 14.30
C ASN A 157 -1.14 -13.62 13.62
N ARG A 158 -0.85 -12.35 13.39
CA ARG A 158 0.34 -11.92 12.64
C ARG A 158 0.92 -10.64 13.19
N ARG A 159 2.24 -10.60 13.21
CA ARG A 159 3.02 -9.41 13.53
C ARG A 159 4.01 -9.16 12.41
N THR A 160 4.08 -7.92 11.97
CA THR A 160 5.06 -7.47 10.97
C THR A 160 5.83 -6.31 11.55
N THR A 161 7.14 -6.34 11.43
CA THR A 161 8.01 -5.23 11.85
C THR A 161 8.83 -4.78 10.65
N THR A 162 8.93 -3.48 10.45
CA THR A 162 9.76 -2.88 9.40
C THR A 162 10.53 -1.69 9.92
N ARG A 163 11.68 -1.42 9.27
CA ARG A 163 12.38 -0.15 9.45
C ARG A 163 11.66 0.94 8.68
N LEU A 164 11.59 2.12 9.29
CA LEU A 164 11.16 3.34 8.63
C LEU A 164 12.25 3.83 7.67
N LEU A 165 11.85 4.56 6.62
CA LEU A 165 12.79 5.20 5.71
C LEU A 165 13.24 6.53 6.31
N ASP A 166 14.55 6.70 6.44
CA ASP A 166 15.17 7.96 6.85
C ASP A 166 15.35 8.85 5.61
N ALA A 167 14.26 9.48 5.17
CA ALA A 167 14.25 10.37 4.02
C ALA A 167 13.14 11.40 4.14
N GLN A 168 13.37 12.61 3.58
CA GLN A 168 12.37 13.66 3.55
C GLN A 168 11.37 13.45 2.41
N PHE A 169 10.11 13.27 2.76
CA PHE A 169 9.02 13.21 1.78
C PHE A 169 8.71 14.63 1.25
N PRO A 170 8.41 14.79 -0.06
CA PRO A 170 8.08 16.09 -0.63
C PRO A 170 6.88 16.78 0.06
N PRO A 171 6.84 18.13 0.12
CA PRO A 171 5.72 18.86 0.70
C PRO A 171 4.48 18.79 -0.20
N PHE A 172 3.73 17.69 -0.12
CA PHE A 172 2.64 17.36 -1.02
C PHE A 172 1.38 18.22 -0.86
N ARG A 173 1.17 18.83 0.31
CA ARG A 173 -0.04 19.62 0.59
C ARG A 173 -0.14 20.86 -0.31
N THR A 174 0.99 21.42 -0.72
CA THR A 174 1.05 22.56 -1.64
C THR A 174 0.69 22.18 -3.09
N LEU A 175 0.73 20.89 -3.41
CA LEU A 175 0.36 20.37 -4.74
C LEU A 175 -1.14 20.10 -4.88
N LEU A 176 -1.86 20.07 -3.76
CA LEU A 176 -3.31 19.87 -3.77
C LEU A 176 -4.01 21.14 -4.22
N PRO A 177 -4.89 21.10 -5.24
CA PRO A 177 -5.58 22.28 -5.72
C PRO A 177 -6.52 22.83 -4.64
N GLN A 178 -6.46 24.14 -4.44
CA GLN A 178 -7.30 24.88 -3.48
C GLN A 178 -8.69 25.20 -4.07
N SER A 179 -8.79 25.26 -5.39
CA SER A 179 -10.02 25.56 -6.13
C SER A 179 -10.04 24.85 -7.46
N HIS A 180 -11.20 24.68 -8.01
CA HIS A 180 -11.43 24.03 -9.30
C HIS A 180 -12.18 24.99 -10.23
N THR A 181 -11.78 25.06 -11.48
CA THR A 181 -12.50 25.81 -12.55
C THR A 181 -13.64 25.01 -13.15
N ALA A 182 -13.60 23.67 -13.02
CA ALA A 182 -14.62 22.77 -13.50
C ALA A 182 -14.64 21.50 -12.64
N ILE A 183 -15.81 20.92 -12.45
CA ILE A 183 -16.01 19.68 -11.72
C ILE A 183 -16.81 18.72 -12.60
N ALA A 184 -16.34 17.51 -12.74
CA ALA A 184 -17.03 16.43 -13.42
C ALA A 184 -17.31 15.27 -12.44
N THR A 185 -18.57 14.86 -12.35
CA THR A 185 -18.98 13.74 -11.49
C THR A 185 -19.55 12.62 -12.35
N MET A 186 -19.05 11.40 -12.19
CA MET A 186 -19.47 10.22 -12.92
C MET A 186 -19.29 8.94 -12.08
N ASP A 187 -19.94 7.87 -12.48
CA ASP A 187 -19.81 6.56 -11.84
C ASP A 187 -18.44 5.94 -12.14
N ILE A 188 -17.79 5.40 -11.10
CA ILE A 188 -16.44 4.83 -11.19
C ILE A 188 -16.39 3.58 -12.08
N ALA A 189 -17.38 2.67 -11.95
CA ALA A 189 -17.34 1.39 -12.65
C ALA A 189 -17.42 1.55 -14.19
N PRO A 190 -18.35 2.34 -14.76
CA PRO A 190 -18.35 2.66 -16.20
C PRO A 190 -17.06 3.32 -16.66
N LEU A 191 -16.56 4.32 -15.92
CA LEU A 191 -15.31 5.00 -16.27
C LEU A 191 -14.11 4.05 -16.30
N ALA A 192 -13.94 3.22 -15.27
CA ALA A 192 -12.85 2.25 -15.19
C ALA A 192 -12.91 1.21 -16.33
N ALA A 193 -14.13 0.74 -16.65
CA ALA A 193 -14.34 -0.20 -17.74
C ALA A 193 -14.04 0.43 -19.12
N SER A 194 -14.45 1.68 -19.34
CA SER A 194 -14.17 2.43 -20.57
C SER A 194 -12.67 2.69 -20.74
N ILE A 195 -11.99 3.19 -19.71
CA ILE A 195 -10.53 3.38 -19.75
C ILE A 195 -9.84 2.06 -20.12
N LYS A 196 -10.24 0.95 -19.53
CA LYS A 196 -9.66 -0.37 -19.81
C LYS A 196 -9.85 -0.78 -21.28
N ARG A 197 -11.02 -0.52 -21.89
CA ARG A 197 -11.27 -0.85 -23.29
C ARG A 197 -10.49 0.06 -24.25
N VAL A 198 -10.60 1.37 -24.03
CA VAL A 198 -9.95 2.38 -24.88
C VAL A 198 -8.43 2.23 -24.84
N SER A 199 -7.85 1.95 -23.67
CA SER A 199 -6.40 1.77 -23.51
C SER A 199 -5.83 0.55 -24.25
N LEU A 200 -6.65 -0.38 -24.77
CA LEU A 200 -6.16 -1.48 -25.59
C LEU A 200 -5.53 -1.01 -26.92
N MET A 201 -5.94 0.18 -27.38
CA MET A 201 -5.39 0.79 -28.59
C MET A 201 -4.23 1.75 -28.30
N SER A 202 -3.82 1.87 -27.03
CA SER A 202 -2.67 2.70 -26.64
C SER A 202 -1.39 1.90 -26.70
N ASP A 203 -0.36 2.46 -27.32
CA ASP A 203 1.01 1.97 -27.20
C ASP A 203 1.49 2.08 -25.74
N ARG A 204 2.55 1.34 -25.38
CA ARG A 204 3.14 1.40 -24.05
C ARG A 204 3.57 2.83 -23.72
N GLY A 205 2.92 3.43 -22.72
CA GLY A 205 3.19 4.80 -22.28
C GLY A 205 2.41 5.88 -23.02
N ALA A 206 1.54 5.51 -23.97
CA ALA A 206 0.64 6.43 -24.61
C ALA A 206 -0.48 6.89 -23.67
N GLN A 207 -1.06 8.04 -23.98
CA GLN A 207 -2.07 8.69 -23.14
C GLN A 207 -3.48 8.28 -23.57
N VAL A 208 -4.37 8.12 -22.61
CA VAL A 208 -5.81 8.18 -22.83
C VAL A 208 -6.24 9.63 -22.62
N ARG A 209 -6.86 10.23 -23.65
CA ARG A 209 -7.39 11.59 -23.57
C ARG A 209 -8.84 11.54 -23.10
N LEU A 210 -9.19 12.42 -22.19
CA LEU A 210 -10.55 12.65 -21.72
C LEU A 210 -10.96 14.08 -22.14
N ALA A 211 -11.96 14.19 -23.01
CA ALA A 211 -12.53 15.47 -23.44
C ALA A 211 -13.92 15.62 -22.79
N PHE A 212 -14.06 16.62 -21.92
CA PHE A 212 -15.30 16.91 -21.20
C PHE A 212 -16.12 17.95 -21.98
N ALA A 213 -17.40 17.67 -22.15
CA ALA A 213 -18.38 18.57 -22.75
C ALA A 213 -19.67 18.56 -21.93
N ASN A 214 -20.68 19.32 -22.34
CA ASN A 214 -21.97 19.38 -21.65
C ASN A 214 -22.63 18.01 -21.60
N GLY A 215 -22.61 17.38 -20.42
CA GLY A 215 -23.30 16.13 -20.14
C GLY A 215 -22.56 14.86 -20.54
N GLU A 216 -21.39 14.95 -21.13
CA GLU A 216 -20.61 13.80 -21.58
C GLU A 216 -19.11 13.97 -21.42
N VAL A 217 -18.39 12.85 -21.38
CA VAL A 217 -16.94 12.76 -21.54
C VAL A 217 -16.61 11.80 -22.66
N VAL A 218 -15.75 12.21 -23.57
CA VAL A 218 -15.24 11.37 -24.66
C VAL A 218 -13.82 10.91 -24.29
N LEU A 219 -13.63 9.60 -24.25
CA LEU A 219 -12.33 8.98 -24.04
C LEU A 219 -11.77 8.54 -25.38
N THR A 220 -10.53 8.92 -25.68
CA THR A 220 -9.84 8.50 -26.92
C THR A 220 -8.44 7.98 -26.62
N ALA A 221 -8.01 6.97 -27.35
CA ALA A 221 -6.63 6.48 -27.35
C ALA A 221 -6.27 5.89 -28.71
N GLY A 222 -4.98 5.83 -28.99
CA GLY A 222 -4.44 5.36 -30.28
C GLY A 222 -3.94 6.51 -31.15
N GLY A 223 -3.60 6.19 -32.37
CA GLY A 223 -3.08 7.12 -33.38
C GLY A 223 -3.04 6.48 -34.76
N ASP A 224 -2.59 7.25 -35.75
CA ASP A 224 -2.69 6.93 -37.19
C ASP A 224 -2.10 5.55 -37.57
N ASP A 225 -1.09 5.06 -36.86
CA ASP A 225 -0.39 3.80 -37.20
C ASP A 225 -0.87 2.58 -36.40
N SER A 226 -1.52 2.77 -35.22
CA SER A 226 -1.90 1.69 -34.28
C SER A 226 -3.41 1.43 -34.17
N GLY A 227 -4.21 2.21 -34.90
CA GLY A 227 -5.66 2.23 -34.76
C GLY A 227 -6.12 3.15 -33.63
N GLU A 228 -7.41 3.45 -33.57
CA GLU A 228 -8.02 4.41 -32.68
C GLU A 228 -9.20 3.77 -31.95
N ALA A 229 -9.38 4.11 -30.68
CA ALA A 229 -10.57 3.78 -29.92
C ALA A 229 -11.18 5.05 -29.32
N GLU A 230 -12.50 5.13 -29.40
CA GLU A 230 -13.29 6.20 -28.80
C GLU A 230 -14.47 5.61 -28.06
N GLU A 231 -14.77 6.17 -26.88
CA GLU A 231 -15.96 5.82 -26.10
C GLU A 231 -16.49 7.04 -25.37
N THR A 232 -17.81 7.22 -25.39
CA THR A 232 -18.52 8.33 -24.75
C THR A 232 -19.26 7.85 -23.51
N LEU A 233 -19.14 8.57 -22.39
CA LEU A 233 -19.85 8.33 -21.16
C LEU A 233 -20.62 9.56 -20.69
N PRO A 234 -21.80 9.39 -20.07
CA PRO A 234 -22.53 10.50 -19.45
C PRO A 234 -21.76 11.01 -18.23
N VAL A 235 -21.76 12.33 -18.06
CA VAL A 235 -21.12 13.00 -16.92
C VAL A 235 -21.97 14.18 -16.44
N ARG A 236 -21.97 14.42 -15.13
CA ARG A 236 -22.44 15.69 -14.58
C ARG A 236 -21.24 16.64 -14.54
N TYR A 237 -21.33 17.69 -15.35
CA TYR A 237 -20.25 18.66 -15.53
C TYR A 237 -20.76 20.07 -15.22
N TRP A 238 -20.06 20.84 -14.39
CA TRP A 238 -20.34 22.23 -14.04
C TRP A 238 -19.08 23.03 -13.71
#